data_7928435d31f00734cd8b22dde58d2cb8
#
_entry.id   7928435d31f00734cd8b22dde58d2cb8
#
_cell.length_a   1.000
_cell.length_b   1.000
_cell.length_c   1.000
_cell.angle_alpha   90.00
_cell.angle_beta   90.00
_cell.angle_gamma   90.00
#
_symmetry.space_group_name_H-M   'P 1'
#
loop_
_entity.id
_entity.type
_entity.pdbx_description
1 polymer ?
#
loop_
_entity_poly.entity_id
_entity_poly.type
_entity_poly.pdbx_seq_one_letter_code
_entity_poly.pdbx_strand_id
1 'polypeptide(L)'
;CRHRLISFFSAIPQMSCARKILNVIFPTKSPTDVDRAVKAARAAFRLGSPWRRMDASDRGLLLTRLADAIERDAGYLAELETLDNGKPYAISYCVDIPNVVKCLRYYAGWADKWEGKTIPIDGDYFCYTRHEPIGVCGQIIPWNFPLLMQAWKLGPALATGNTIVMKVAEQTPLTALYVANLIKEVGFPEGVVNILPGMGPSAGAAIAAHMDVDKLAFTGSTEVGHLIQQASGSSNLKKVTLELGGKSPNIILSDANMEEAVEQAHFALFFNQGQCCCAGSRTYVQADIYDEFVERSVERTKNRVTGDPFDLKTEHGPQVTWETQLFKKILNYIDIGKKEGAKMLCGGKAASDKGYFIQPTVFGDVHDQMTIAREEIFGPVMQIMKFKTLEEVLERANDTKYGLAAAVFTKDIDKAHYLSSGLRAGTVWINCYDVFGAQAPFGGFKASGNGRELGEYGLDNYTEVKTVTIKVPQKNS
;
A
#
# COMPACT_ATOMS: atom_id res chain seq x y z
N CYS A 1 -29.91 14.05 3.64
CA CYS A 1 -28.73 14.01 2.73
C CYS A 1 -28.59 12.67 2.00
N ARG A 2 -28.83 11.50 2.65
CA ARG A 2 -28.74 10.16 2.02
C ARG A 2 -29.49 10.05 0.67
N HIS A 3 -30.70 10.57 0.57
CA HIS A 3 -31.51 10.46 -0.66
C HIS A 3 -31.07 11.37 -1.81
N ARG A 4 -30.37 12.46 -1.58
CA ARG A 4 -29.95 13.38 -2.65
C ARG A 4 -28.67 12.96 -3.36
N LEU A 5 -27.73 12.35 -2.66
CA LEU A 5 -26.50 11.81 -3.29
C LEU A 5 -26.81 10.52 -4.08
N ILE A 6 -27.61 9.62 -3.52
CA ILE A 6 -28.03 8.38 -4.22
C ILE A 6 -28.87 8.72 -5.46
N SER A 7 -29.78 9.72 -5.40
CA SER A 7 -30.55 10.15 -6.56
C SER A 7 -29.72 10.89 -7.62
N PHE A 8 -28.65 11.57 -7.23
CA PHE A 8 -27.73 12.21 -8.18
C PHE A 8 -26.87 11.18 -8.92
N PHE A 9 -26.48 10.09 -8.26
CA PHE A 9 -25.64 9.04 -8.83
C PHE A 9 -26.42 7.90 -9.50
N SER A 10 -27.68 7.66 -9.13
CA SER A 10 -28.55 6.67 -9.84
C SER A 10 -28.91 7.08 -11.28
N ALA A 11 -28.72 8.34 -11.63
CA ALA A 11 -28.88 8.86 -13.00
C ALA A 11 -27.64 8.75 -13.88
N ILE A 12 -26.50 8.22 -13.35
CA ILE A 12 -25.23 8.15 -14.09
C ILE A 12 -24.96 6.70 -14.49
N PRO A 13 -25.05 6.35 -15.78
CA PRO A 13 -24.69 5.01 -16.22
C PRO A 13 -23.18 4.80 -16.07
N GLN A 14 -22.83 3.92 -15.14
CA GLN A 14 -21.56 3.17 -15.05
C GLN A 14 -20.22 3.94 -15.06
N MET A 15 -19.41 3.62 -14.13
CA MET A 15 -17.97 3.83 -13.80
C MET A 15 -17.00 4.47 -14.86
N SER A 16 -17.40 4.78 -16.07
CA SER A 16 -16.71 5.74 -16.96
C SER A 16 -16.85 7.19 -16.46
N CYS A 17 -17.59 7.38 -15.40
CA CYS A 17 -17.96 8.68 -14.87
C CYS A 17 -16.88 9.32 -13.98
N ALA A 18 -16.04 8.54 -13.27
CA ALA A 18 -14.98 9.10 -12.45
C ALA A 18 -14.06 10.01 -13.29
N ARG A 19 -13.71 9.61 -14.52
CA ARG A 19 -12.91 10.44 -15.44
C ARG A 19 -13.64 11.70 -15.91
N LYS A 20 -14.95 11.59 -16.22
CA LYS A 20 -15.76 12.76 -16.64
C LYS A 20 -16.01 13.70 -15.46
N ILE A 21 -16.29 13.17 -14.28
CA ILE A 21 -16.46 13.95 -13.05
C ILE A 21 -15.13 14.59 -12.66
N LEU A 22 -13.99 13.87 -12.71
CA LEU A 22 -12.67 14.43 -12.45
C LEU A 22 -12.31 15.56 -13.41
N ASN A 23 -12.58 15.44 -14.70
CA ASN A 23 -12.32 16.49 -15.67
C ASN A 23 -13.26 17.71 -15.52
N VAL A 24 -14.45 17.53 -14.97
CA VAL A 24 -15.43 18.61 -14.77
C VAL A 24 -15.29 19.25 -13.39
N ILE A 25 -15.02 18.48 -12.34
CA ILE A 25 -14.97 18.95 -10.96
C ILE A 25 -13.54 19.30 -10.52
N PHE A 26 -12.55 18.57 -11.04
CA PHE A 26 -11.14 18.77 -10.71
C PHE A 26 -10.34 18.87 -12.00
N PRO A 27 -10.07 20.08 -12.51
CA PRO A 27 -9.14 20.24 -13.62
C PRO A 27 -7.81 19.61 -13.24
N THR A 28 -7.26 18.79 -14.15
CA THR A 28 -5.98 18.08 -13.96
C THR A 28 -4.93 19.05 -13.42
N LYS A 29 -4.45 18.80 -12.21
CA LYS A 29 -3.46 19.69 -11.59
C LYS A 29 -2.18 19.68 -12.43
N SER A 30 -1.75 20.89 -12.76
CA SER A 30 -0.58 21.18 -13.58
C SER A 30 0.70 21.24 -12.73
N PRO A 31 1.89 21.25 -13.33
CA PRO A 31 3.13 21.55 -12.61
C PRO A 31 3.06 22.83 -11.79
N THR A 32 2.33 23.86 -12.26
CA THR A 32 2.11 25.11 -11.55
C THR A 32 1.34 24.93 -10.24
N ASP A 33 0.36 24.02 -10.19
CA ASP A 33 -0.35 23.70 -8.94
C ASP A 33 0.55 22.97 -7.95
N VAL A 34 1.43 22.11 -8.44
CA VAL A 34 2.46 21.44 -7.61
C VAL A 34 3.41 22.49 -7.01
N ASP A 35 3.90 23.43 -7.82
CA ASP A 35 4.77 24.53 -7.37
C ASP A 35 4.09 25.37 -6.29
N ARG A 36 2.80 25.70 -6.46
CA ARG A 36 2.02 26.40 -5.42
C ARG A 36 1.91 25.61 -4.12
N ALA A 37 1.64 24.32 -4.21
CA ALA A 37 1.54 23.44 -3.04
C ALA A 37 2.89 23.30 -2.31
N VAL A 38 4.00 23.15 -3.07
CA VAL A 38 5.35 23.10 -2.50
C VAL A 38 5.71 24.41 -1.83
N LYS A 39 5.40 25.57 -2.44
CA LYS A 39 5.60 26.89 -1.82
C LYS A 39 4.81 27.03 -0.51
N ALA A 40 3.56 26.59 -0.46
CA ALA A 40 2.76 26.59 0.77
C ALA A 40 3.38 25.67 1.84
N ALA A 41 3.80 24.45 1.46
CA ALA A 41 4.47 23.52 2.36
C ALA A 41 5.80 24.10 2.90
N ARG A 42 6.62 24.75 2.05
CA ARG A 42 7.85 25.44 2.47
C ARG A 42 7.57 26.56 3.44
N ALA A 43 6.56 27.39 3.19
CA ALA A 43 6.16 28.45 4.10
C ALA A 43 5.75 27.91 5.47
N ALA A 44 4.97 26.82 5.49
CA ALA A 44 4.57 26.13 6.73
C ALA A 44 5.77 25.46 7.46
N PHE A 45 6.79 25.02 6.74
CA PHE A 45 8.01 24.42 7.31
C PHE A 45 9.06 25.44 7.74
N ARG A 46 8.92 26.71 7.42
CA ARG A 46 9.91 27.76 7.76
C ARG A 46 10.12 27.85 9.26
N LEU A 47 11.37 28.11 9.68
CA LEU A 47 11.71 28.38 11.08
C LEU A 47 10.82 29.51 11.62
N GLY A 48 10.27 29.30 12.82
CA GLY A 48 9.36 30.26 13.47
C GLY A 48 7.89 30.18 13.02
N SER A 49 7.54 29.36 12.01
CA SER A 49 6.15 29.10 11.65
C SER A 49 5.36 28.43 12.79
N PRO A 50 4.05 28.55 12.81
CA PRO A 50 3.22 27.86 13.82
C PRO A 50 3.49 26.35 13.90
N TRP A 51 3.64 25.67 12.74
CA TRP A 51 3.92 24.24 12.68
C TRP A 51 5.30 23.87 13.25
N ARG A 52 6.35 24.64 12.89
CA ARG A 52 7.71 24.39 13.37
C ARG A 52 7.92 24.71 14.86
N ARG A 53 7.05 25.54 15.44
CA ARG A 53 7.03 25.88 16.88
C ARG A 53 6.09 25.02 17.70
N MET A 54 5.25 24.23 17.05
CA MET A 54 4.29 23.36 17.71
C MET A 54 5.01 22.24 18.49
N ASP A 55 4.58 22.03 19.73
CA ASP A 55 5.11 20.96 20.56
C ASP A 55 4.79 19.58 19.95
N ALA A 56 5.64 18.62 20.21
CA ALA A 56 5.50 17.28 19.65
C ALA A 56 4.18 16.60 20.09
N SER A 57 3.81 16.79 21.36
CA SER A 57 2.53 16.31 21.91
C SER A 57 1.30 16.93 21.23
N ASP A 58 1.37 18.20 20.84
CA ASP A 58 0.28 18.88 20.12
C ASP A 58 0.12 18.31 18.70
N ARG A 59 1.23 17.97 18.03
CA ARG A 59 1.16 17.24 16.74
C ARG A 59 0.49 15.87 16.90
N GLY A 60 0.81 15.16 17.99
CA GLY A 60 0.13 13.91 18.35
C GLY A 60 -1.36 14.11 18.61
N LEU A 61 -1.73 15.17 19.30
CA LEU A 61 -3.14 15.51 19.55
C LEU A 61 -3.89 15.81 18.25
N LEU A 62 -3.30 16.52 17.29
CA LEU A 62 -3.91 16.76 15.98
C LEU A 62 -4.12 15.44 15.19
N LEU A 63 -3.17 14.52 15.23
CA LEU A 63 -3.32 13.20 14.61
C LEU A 63 -4.45 12.38 15.29
N THR A 64 -4.57 12.44 16.61
CA THR A 64 -5.66 11.79 17.36
C THR A 64 -7.01 12.36 16.95
N ARG A 65 -7.14 13.69 16.90
CA ARG A 65 -8.38 14.37 16.46
C ARG A 65 -8.74 14.00 15.01
N LEU A 66 -7.75 13.86 14.14
CA LEU A 66 -7.98 13.42 12.75
C LEU A 66 -8.50 11.97 12.72
N ALA A 67 -7.90 11.08 13.51
CA ALA A 67 -8.39 9.70 13.64
C ALA A 67 -9.84 9.65 14.16
N ASP A 68 -10.17 10.47 15.17
CA ASP A 68 -11.52 10.55 15.73
C ASP A 68 -12.53 11.11 14.72
N ALA A 69 -12.14 12.11 13.91
CA ALA A 69 -12.98 12.65 12.84
C ALA A 69 -13.25 11.61 11.73
N ILE A 70 -12.23 10.84 11.34
CA ILE A 70 -12.36 9.72 10.38
C ILE A 70 -13.27 8.63 10.94
N GLU A 71 -13.12 8.26 12.20
CA GLU A 71 -13.96 7.27 12.88
C GLU A 71 -15.42 7.74 13.01
N ARG A 72 -15.64 9.02 13.34
CA ARG A 72 -16.95 9.65 13.34
C ARG A 72 -17.68 9.51 12.00
N ASP A 73 -16.94 9.70 10.91
CA ASP A 73 -17.49 9.71 9.54
C ASP A 73 -17.29 8.36 8.83
N ALA A 74 -17.00 7.28 9.58
CA ALA A 74 -16.62 5.96 9.05
C ALA A 74 -17.60 5.40 8.02
N GLY A 75 -18.91 5.48 8.28
CA GLY A 75 -19.92 4.98 7.33
C GLY A 75 -19.90 5.71 5.99
N TYR A 76 -19.79 7.03 6.01
CA TYR A 76 -19.73 7.85 4.81
C TYR A 76 -18.42 7.62 4.03
N LEU A 77 -17.30 7.56 4.73
CA LEU A 77 -15.99 7.29 4.13
C LEU A 77 -15.93 5.89 3.50
N ALA A 78 -16.53 4.88 4.14
CA ALA A 78 -16.59 3.53 3.58
C ALA A 78 -17.47 3.47 2.32
N GLU A 79 -18.61 4.17 2.31
CA GLU A 79 -19.45 4.31 1.09
C GLU A 79 -18.66 5.00 -0.03
N LEU A 80 -17.92 6.05 0.29
CA LEU A 80 -17.13 6.82 -0.67
C LEU A 80 -15.93 6.01 -1.20
N GLU A 81 -15.24 5.25 -0.34
CA GLU A 81 -14.13 4.36 -0.72
C GLU A 81 -14.62 3.25 -1.66
N THR A 82 -15.76 2.63 -1.36
CA THR A 82 -16.39 1.62 -2.22
C THR A 82 -16.81 2.20 -3.56
N LEU A 83 -17.41 3.37 -3.57
CA LEU A 83 -17.81 4.06 -4.80
C LEU A 83 -16.60 4.39 -5.69
N ASP A 84 -15.52 4.87 -5.08
CA ASP A 84 -14.32 5.35 -5.79
C ASP A 84 -13.46 4.20 -6.30
N ASN A 85 -13.33 3.12 -5.51
CA ASN A 85 -12.43 2.00 -5.76
C ASN A 85 -13.12 0.76 -6.36
N GLY A 86 -14.38 0.51 -5.99
CA GLY A 86 -15.13 -0.69 -6.40
C GLY A 86 -14.97 -1.89 -5.46
N LYS A 87 -14.19 -1.80 -4.38
CA LYS A 87 -14.10 -2.87 -3.37
C LYS A 87 -15.41 -3.03 -2.61
N PRO A 88 -15.73 -4.25 -2.10
CA PRO A 88 -16.93 -4.46 -1.30
C PRO A 88 -17.02 -3.53 -0.08
N TYR A 89 -18.20 -2.98 0.16
CA TYR A 89 -18.45 -2.06 1.29
C TYR A 89 -18.06 -2.66 2.65
N ALA A 90 -18.32 -3.95 2.84
CA ALA A 90 -17.92 -4.66 4.05
C ALA A 90 -16.40 -4.58 4.30
N ILE A 91 -15.58 -4.63 3.23
CA ILE A 91 -14.12 -4.48 3.33
C ILE A 91 -13.75 -3.04 3.65
N SER A 92 -14.31 -2.05 2.95
CA SER A 92 -14.07 -0.63 3.24
C SER A 92 -14.37 -0.31 4.71
N TYR A 93 -15.53 -0.76 5.20
CA TYR A 93 -15.99 -0.43 6.56
C TYR A 93 -15.30 -1.23 7.66
N CYS A 94 -15.13 -2.56 7.48
CA CYS A 94 -14.61 -3.42 8.55
C CYS A 94 -13.08 -3.56 8.54
N VAL A 95 -12.41 -3.26 7.41
CA VAL A 95 -10.96 -3.42 7.27
C VAL A 95 -10.26 -2.08 7.08
N ASP A 96 -10.59 -1.33 6.02
CA ASP A 96 -9.83 -0.13 5.66
C ASP A 96 -9.96 0.95 6.74
N ILE A 97 -11.18 1.37 7.08
CA ILE A 97 -11.40 2.45 8.05
C ILE A 97 -10.78 2.16 9.43
N PRO A 98 -10.99 0.98 10.04
CA PRO A 98 -10.36 0.68 11.33
C PRO A 98 -8.83 0.69 11.28
N ASN A 99 -8.21 0.24 10.19
CA ASN A 99 -6.77 0.28 10.04
C ASN A 99 -6.23 1.69 9.83
N VAL A 100 -6.96 2.56 9.11
CA VAL A 100 -6.64 3.99 9.00
C VAL A 100 -6.61 4.65 10.38
N VAL A 101 -7.66 4.46 11.18
CA VAL A 101 -7.79 5.03 12.53
C VAL A 101 -6.66 4.52 13.44
N LYS A 102 -6.41 3.20 13.43
CA LYS A 102 -5.31 2.59 14.21
C LYS A 102 -3.94 3.14 13.81
N CYS A 103 -3.69 3.31 12.51
CA CYS A 103 -2.44 3.84 12.00
C CYS A 103 -2.19 5.28 12.48
N LEU A 104 -3.18 6.16 12.36
CA LEU A 104 -3.06 7.55 12.81
C LEU A 104 -2.86 7.64 14.33
N ARG A 105 -3.61 6.86 15.12
CA ARG A 105 -3.46 6.80 16.58
C ARG A 105 -2.11 6.23 17.01
N TYR A 106 -1.58 5.25 16.28
CA TYR A 106 -0.25 4.70 16.53
C TYR A 106 0.84 5.77 16.38
N TYR A 107 0.81 6.51 15.27
CA TYR A 107 1.79 7.58 15.04
C TYR A 107 1.55 8.82 15.89
N ALA A 108 0.31 9.10 16.29
CA ALA A 108 0.02 10.10 17.31
C ALA A 108 0.78 9.83 18.61
N GLY A 109 0.84 8.54 19.02
CA GLY A 109 1.57 8.10 20.19
C GLY A 109 3.09 8.20 20.07
N TRP A 110 3.64 8.26 18.85
CA TRP A 110 5.09 8.38 18.59
C TRP A 110 5.58 9.83 18.52
N ALA A 111 4.69 10.80 18.33
CA ALA A 111 5.08 12.18 18.03
C ALA A 111 6.07 12.79 19.04
N ASP A 112 5.96 12.46 20.32
CA ASP A 112 6.79 12.93 21.44
C ASP A 112 7.78 11.88 21.99
N LYS A 113 7.93 10.73 21.29
CA LYS A 113 8.76 9.61 21.75
C LYS A 113 9.93 9.27 20.82
N TRP A 114 10.05 10.01 19.72
CA TRP A 114 11.13 9.81 18.76
C TRP A 114 12.40 10.55 19.19
N GLU A 115 13.24 9.87 19.96
CA GLU A 115 14.38 10.44 20.68
C GLU A 115 15.70 10.25 19.95
N GLY A 116 16.71 11.08 20.28
CA GLY A 116 18.11 10.88 19.92
C GLY A 116 18.90 10.15 21.02
N LYS A 117 20.21 10.12 20.85
CA LYS A 117 21.14 9.43 21.75
C LYS A 117 22.18 10.40 22.33
N THR A 118 22.59 10.19 23.59
CA THR A 118 23.81 10.75 24.11
C THR A 118 24.96 9.81 23.78
N ILE A 119 26.04 10.33 23.16
CA ILE A 119 27.13 9.53 22.62
C ILE A 119 28.41 9.85 23.41
N PRO A 120 29.09 8.87 24.04
CA PRO A 120 30.37 9.05 24.72
C PRO A 120 31.47 9.14 23.65
N ILE A 121 31.93 10.36 23.34
CA ILE A 121 33.09 10.61 22.47
C ILE A 121 34.34 10.96 23.28
N ASP A 122 35.51 10.82 22.66
CA ASP A 122 36.79 11.10 23.33
C ASP A 122 37.01 12.61 23.49
N GLY A 123 37.76 12.96 24.55
CA GLY A 123 38.13 14.36 24.87
C GLY A 123 37.05 15.12 25.66
N ASP A 124 37.28 16.40 25.83
CA ASP A 124 36.40 17.31 26.59
C ASP A 124 35.21 17.78 25.76
N TYR A 125 34.31 16.84 25.44
CA TYR A 125 33.12 17.10 24.62
C TYR A 125 31.88 16.41 25.19
N PHE A 126 30.74 17.06 25.00
CA PHE A 126 29.41 16.48 25.14
C PHE A 126 28.79 16.31 23.75
N CYS A 127 28.36 15.08 23.42
CA CYS A 127 27.84 14.75 22.12
C CYS A 127 26.45 14.09 22.23
N TYR A 128 25.53 14.55 21.37
CA TYR A 128 24.21 13.95 21.26
C TYR A 128 23.71 13.98 19.82
N THR A 129 22.74 13.11 19.52
CA THR A 129 22.00 13.15 18.25
C THR A 129 20.59 13.66 18.47
N ARG A 130 20.01 14.19 17.39
CA ARG A 130 18.60 14.58 17.29
C ARG A 130 18.02 14.02 16.00
N HIS A 131 16.78 13.53 16.06
CA HIS A 131 15.97 13.26 14.87
C HIS A 131 15.21 14.54 14.51
N GLU A 132 15.53 15.11 13.36
CA GLU A 132 14.87 16.31 12.86
C GLU A 132 13.99 15.97 11.64
N PRO A 133 12.83 16.65 11.45
CA PRO A 133 12.03 16.43 10.25
C PRO A 133 12.84 16.78 9.00
N ILE A 134 12.71 15.93 7.96
CA ILE A 134 13.42 16.12 6.68
C ILE A 134 13.03 17.47 6.03
N GLY A 135 11.73 17.81 6.02
CA GLY A 135 11.25 19.05 5.40
C GLY A 135 9.92 18.90 4.67
N VAL A 136 9.91 19.25 3.39
CA VAL A 136 8.76 19.06 2.52
C VAL A 136 8.78 17.64 1.94
N CYS A 137 7.80 16.83 2.30
CA CYS A 137 7.67 15.47 1.83
C CYS A 137 6.67 15.40 0.68
N GLY A 138 7.14 15.06 -0.52
CA GLY A 138 6.31 14.59 -1.61
C GLY A 138 5.79 13.18 -1.29
N GLN A 139 4.52 12.93 -1.52
CA GLN A 139 3.90 11.62 -1.32
C GLN A 139 3.02 11.30 -2.51
N ILE A 140 3.18 10.10 -3.09
CA ILE A 140 2.36 9.63 -4.22
C ILE A 140 1.76 8.28 -3.81
N ILE A 141 0.43 8.22 -3.77
CA ILE A 141 -0.31 7.05 -3.33
C ILE A 141 -1.07 6.39 -4.48
N PRO A 142 -1.24 5.04 -4.42
CA PRO A 142 -1.95 4.26 -5.42
C PRO A 142 -3.47 4.29 -5.20
N TRP A 143 -4.18 3.62 -6.11
CA TRP A 143 -5.63 3.53 -6.15
C TRP A 143 -6.23 2.30 -5.46
N ASN A 144 -5.43 1.29 -5.10
CA ASN A 144 -5.96 0.02 -4.59
C ASN A 144 -6.41 0.07 -3.11
N PHE A 145 -5.75 0.88 -2.28
CA PHE A 145 -6.13 1.16 -0.89
C PHE A 145 -6.02 2.66 -0.60
N PRO A 146 -6.91 3.50 -1.16
CA PRO A 146 -6.75 4.96 -1.15
C PRO A 146 -6.56 5.55 0.25
N LEU A 147 -7.51 5.34 1.16
CA LEU A 147 -7.45 5.86 2.52
C LEU A 147 -6.31 5.26 3.34
N LEU A 148 -6.09 3.95 3.20
CA LEU A 148 -5.08 3.27 3.98
C LEU A 148 -3.68 3.76 3.60
N MET A 149 -3.39 3.87 2.30
CA MET A 149 -2.11 4.39 1.80
C MET A 149 -1.92 5.87 2.12
N GLN A 150 -2.99 6.64 2.19
CA GLN A 150 -2.93 8.01 2.69
C GLN A 150 -2.49 8.05 4.17
N ALA A 151 -3.11 7.24 5.03
CA ALA A 151 -2.78 7.22 6.46
C ALA A 151 -1.35 6.72 6.73
N TRP A 152 -0.89 5.70 6.00
CA TRP A 152 0.47 5.15 6.14
C TRP A 152 1.55 6.20 5.87
N LYS A 153 1.26 7.17 5.00
CA LYS A 153 2.20 8.24 4.66
C LYS A 153 2.02 9.50 5.50
N LEU A 154 0.77 9.88 5.81
CA LEU A 154 0.48 11.05 6.65
C LEU A 154 0.95 10.86 8.09
N GLY A 155 0.67 9.68 8.67
CA GLY A 155 0.93 9.39 10.08
C GLY A 155 2.38 9.68 10.50
N PRO A 156 3.37 8.97 9.96
CA PRO A 156 4.78 9.16 10.36
C PRO A 156 5.33 10.54 9.97
N ALA A 157 4.93 11.06 8.81
CA ALA A 157 5.39 12.36 8.34
C ALA A 157 4.94 13.52 9.23
N LEU A 158 3.67 13.50 9.66
CA LEU A 158 3.11 14.54 10.54
C LEU A 158 3.57 14.37 11.98
N ALA A 159 3.68 13.15 12.49
CA ALA A 159 4.21 12.88 13.82
C ALA A 159 5.61 13.47 13.99
N THR A 160 6.47 13.33 12.97
CA THR A 160 7.85 13.84 12.98
C THR A 160 7.98 15.31 12.59
N GLY A 161 6.88 16.02 12.27
CA GLY A 161 6.87 17.46 12.05
C GLY A 161 7.20 17.92 10.62
N ASN A 162 7.08 17.04 9.63
CA ASN A 162 7.22 17.39 8.22
C ASN A 162 5.99 18.11 7.68
N THR A 163 6.13 18.73 6.51
CA THR A 163 5.01 19.23 5.70
C THR A 163 4.86 18.38 4.44
N ILE A 164 3.66 18.33 3.87
CA ILE A 164 3.29 17.31 2.89
C ILE A 164 2.73 17.95 1.62
N VAL A 165 3.17 17.42 0.48
CA VAL A 165 2.54 17.60 -0.84
C VAL A 165 2.20 16.21 -1.37
N MET A 166 0.93 15.84 -1.29
CA MET A 166 0.45 14.49 -1.65
C MET A 166 -0.29 14.50 -2.98
N LYS A 167 0.16 13.64 -3.91
CA LYS A 167 -0.63 13.30 -5.10
C LYS A 167 -1.41 12.02 -4.84
N VAL A 168 -2.71 12.10 -4.95
CA VAL A 168 -3.61 10.94 -4.91
C VAL A 168 -3.76 10.33 -6.31
N ALA A 169 -4.16 9.07 -6.39
CA ALA A 169 -4.44 8.43 -7.67
C ALA A 169 -5.63 9.11 -8.36
N GLU A 170 -5.49 9.31 -9.67
CA GLU A 170 -6.54 9.93 -10.49
C GLU A 170 -7.81 9.08 -10.56
N GLN A 171 -7.71 7.78 -10.30
CA GLN A 171 -8.84 6.85 -10.29
C GLN A 171 -9.66 6.94 -9.01
N THR A 172 -9.02 7.29 -7.88
CA THR A 172 -9.62 7.21 -6.54
C THR A 172 -9.26 8.42 -5.66
N PRO A 173 -9.69 9.65 -6.04
CA PRO A 173 -9.32 10.85 -5.31
C PRO A 173 -10.27 11.23 -4.17
N LEU A 174 -11.51 10.69 -4.17
CA LEU A 174 -12.62 11.30 -3.40
C LEU A 174 -12.43 11.19 -1.89
N THR A 175 -12.03 10.03 -1.40
CA THR A 175 -11.84 9.81 0.04
C THR A 175 -10.68 10.65 0.59
N ALA A 176 -9.58 10.75 -0.16
CA ALA A 176 -8.45 11.57 0.24
C ALA A 176 -8.78 13.07 0.28
N LEU A 177 -9.62 13.55 -0.64
CA LEU A 177 -10.09 14.94 -0.66
C LEU A 177 -11.09 15.21 0.48
N TYR A 178 -11.91 14.22 0.86
CA TYR A 178 -12.74 14.35 2.04
C TYR A 178 -11.88 14.47 3.31
N VAL A 179 -10.86 13.62 3.45
CA VAL A 179 -9.91 13.71 4.58
C VAL A 179 -9.17 15.04 4.60
N ALA A 180 -8.90 15.67 3.45
CA ALA A 180 -8.34 17.03 3.42
C ALA A 180 -9.23 18.07 4.14
N ASN A 181 -10.57 17.94 4.05
CA ASN A 181 -11.48 18.77 4.80
C ASN A 181 -11.42 18.46 6.32
N LEU A 182 -11.31 17.20 6.70
CA LEU A 182 -11.17 16.82 8.11
C LEU A 182 -9.85 17.35 8.69
N ILE A 183 -8.75 17.31 7.95
CA ILE A 183 -7.44 17.88 8.33
C ILE A 183 -7.59 19.37 8.67
N LYS A 184 -8.35 20.12 7.86
CA LYS A 184 -8.65 21.52 8.12
C LYS A 184 -9.56 21.68 9.35
N GLU A 185 -10.61 20.86 9.47
CA GLU A 185 -11.57 20.89 10.58
C GLU A 185 -10.89 20.70 11.93
N VAL A 186 -9.94 19.73 12.02
CA VAL A 186 -9.25 19.41 13.29
C VAL A 186 -8.14 20.39 13.66
N GLY A 187 -7.80 21.34 12.77
CA GLY A 187 -6.95 22.48 13.07
C GLY A 187 -5.48 22.35 12.69
N PHE A 188 -5.12 21.49 11.72
CA PHE A 188 -3.76 21.55 11.16
C PHE A 188 -3.50 22.93 10.54
N PRO A 189 -2.33 23.53 10.78
CA PRO A 189 -1.98 24.84 10.21
C PRO A 189 -1.99 24.82 8.67
N GLU A 190 -2.30 25.96 8.07
CA GLU A 190 -2.31 26.12 6.61
C GLU A 190 -0.94 25.76 5.99
N GLY A 191 -0.99 25.07 4.86
CA GLY A 191 0.19 24.61 4.12
C GLY A 191 0.89 23.38 4.67
N VAL A 192 0.53 22.88 5.86
CA VAL A 192 1.13 21.64 6.42
C VAL A 192 0.79 20.43 5.57
N VAL A 193 -0.45 20.29 5.10
CA VAL A 193 -0.88 19.20 4.23
C VAL A 193 -1.53 19.75 2.98
N ASN A 194 -1.01 19.39 1.81
CA ASN A 194 -1.49 19.82 0.51
C ASN A 194 -1.81 18.57 -0.33
N ILE A 195 -3.09 18.33 -0.61
CA ILE A 195 -3.54 17.15 -1.37
C ILE A 195 -3.93 17.57 -2.78
N LEU A 196 -3.33 16.91 -3.77
CA LEU A 196 -3.49 17.23 -5.19
C LEU A 196 -4.02 16.01 -5.95
N PRO A 197 -5.21 16.09 -6.55
CA PRO A 197 -5.60 15.16 -7.61
C PRO A 197 -4.84 15.50 -8.88
N GLY A 198 -4.40 14.49 -9.65
CA GLY A 198 -3.69 14.76 -10.90
C GLY A 198 -3.06 13.50 -11.50
N MET A 199 -2.71 13.58 -12.77
CA MET A 199 -2.11 12.48 -13.51
C MET A 199 -0.66 12.20 -13.11
N GLY A 200 -0.25 10.94 -13.18
CA GLY A 200 1.15 10.54 -12.91
C GLY A 200 2.17 11.32 -13.74
N PRO A 201 2.07 11.35 -15.10
CA PRO A 201 3.03 12.02 -15.96
C PRO A 201 3.10 13.56 -15.80
N SER A 202 2.09 14.20 -15.21
CA SER A 202 2.09 15.64 -14.95
C SER A 202 2.39 15.97 -13.49
N ALA A 203 1.41 15.80 -12.59
CA ALA A 203 1.58 16.16 -11.19
C ALA A 203 2.59 15.26 -10.46
N GLY A 204 2.58 13.94 -10.74
CA GLY A 204 3.52 13.00 -10.14
C GLY A 204 4.97 13.28 -10.53
N ALA A 205 5.22 13.45 -11.83
CA ALA A 205 6.54 13.81 -12.35
C ALA A 205 7.03 15.16 -11.83
N ALA A 206 6.13 16.17 -11.74
CA ALA A 206 6.47 17.47 -11.20
C ALA A 206 6.90 17.39 -9.72
N ILE A 207 6.21 16.62 -8.88
CA ILE A 207 6.63 16.41 -7.47
C ILE A 207 7.98 15.70 -7.42
N ALA A 208 8.17 14.65 -8.23
CA ALA A 208 9.38 13.84 -8.23
C ALA A 208 10.63 14.65 -8.60
N ALA A 209 10.51 15.56 -9.58
CA ALA A 209 11.61 16.40 -10.06
C ALA A 209 11.76 17.73 -9.30
N HIS A 210 10.83 18.06 -8.39
CA HIS A 210 10.82 19.40 -7.76
C HIS A 210 12.02 19.62 -6.83
N MET A 211 12.76 20.70 -7.04
CA MET A 211 13.99 21.03 -6.29
C MET A 211 13.74 21.35 -4.81
N ASP A 212 12.54 21.86 -4.46
CA ASP A 212 12.16 22.21 -3.09
C ASP A 212 11.35 21.09 -2.38
N VAL A 213 11.35 19.89 -2.91
CA VAL A 213 10.86 18.67 -2.22
C VAL A 213 12.07 17.92 -1.67
N ASP A 214 12.14 17.71 -0.37
CA ASP A 214 13.31 17.13 0.33
C ASP A 214 13.27 15.62 0.37
N LYS A 215 12.07 15.02 0.32
CA LYS A 215 11.84 13.58 0.33
C LYS A 215 10.65 13.24 -0.57
N LEU A 216 10.70 12.04 -1.18
CA LEU A 216 9.56 11.46 -1.87
C LEU A 216 9.26 10.04 -1.34
N ALA A 217 8.02 9.82 -0.92
CA ALA A 217 7.47 8.50 -0.62
C ALA A 217 6.52 8.09 -1.75
N PHE A 218 6.76 6.94 -2.35
CA PHE A 218 5.99 6.44 -3.47
C PHE A 218 5.49 5.01 -3.20
N THR A 219 4.21 4.79 -3.44
CA THR A 219 3.63 3.44 -3.54
C THR A 219 2.95 3.30 -4.90
N GLY A 220 3.33 2.26 -5.64
CA GLY A 220 2.78 2.01 -6.98
C GLY A 220 3.53 0.92 -7.74
N SER A 221 3.51 0.97 -9.08
CA SER A 221 4.18 -0.03 -9.91
C SER A 221 5.72 0.08 -9.85
N THR A 222 6.40 -1.05 -10.02
CA THR A 222 7.88 -1.11 -10.07
C THR A 222 8.42 -0.26 -11.22
N GLU A 223 7.75 -0.22 -12.36
CA GLU A 223 8.13 0.60 -13.51
C GLU A 223 8.17 2.10 -13.14
N VAL A 224 7.10 2.59 -12.51
CA VAL A 224 7.05 3.99 -12.07
C VAL A 224 8.05 4.25 -10.92
N GLY A 225 8.30 3.28 -10.06
CA GLY A 225 9.34 3.36 -9.03
C GLY A 225 10.73 3.66 -9.59
N HIS A 226 11.08 3.05 -10.72
CA HIS A 226 12.33 3.38 -11.44
C HIS A 226 12.35 4.83 -11.93
N LEU A 227 11.24 5.33 -12.49
CA LEU A 227 11.14 6.73 -12.94
C LEU A 227 11.28 7.72 -11.77
N ILE A 228 10.68 7.40 -10.64
CA ILE A 228 10.80 8.19 -9.40
C ILE A 228 12.26 8.26 -8.94
N GLN A 229 12.95 7.11 -8.90
CA GLN A 229 14.35 7.05 -8.50
C GLN A 229 15.27 7.82 -9.45
N GLN A 230 15.03 7.73 -10.76
CA GLN A 230 15.73 8.50 -11.77
C GLN A 230 15.51 10.02 -11.60
N ALA A 231 14.25 10.43 -11.36
CA ALA A 231 13.92 11.84 -11.13
C ALA A 231 14.62 12.42 -9.89
N SER A 232 14.76 11.63 -8.81
CA SER A 232 15.54 12.03 -7.64
C SER A 232 17.01 12.24 -7.99
N GLY A 233 17.63 11.28 -8.68
CA GLY A 233 19.04 11.34 -9.08
C GLY A 233 19.37 12.50 -10.04
N SER A 234 18.43 12.87 -10.91
CA SER A 234 18.60 13.96 -11.87
C SER A 234 18.17 15.34 -11.36
N SER A 235 17.66 15.43 -10.13
CA SER A 235 17.26 16.71 -9.50
C SER A 235 18.14 17.04 -8.29
N ASN A 236 17.61 16.97 -7.09
CA ASN A 236 18.29 17.41 -5.86
C ASN A 236 18.77 16.26 -4.97
N LEU A 237 18.79 15.01 -5.45
CA LEU A 237 19.14 13.81 -4.68
C LEU A 237 18.23 13.59 -3.45
N LYS A 238 16.97 14.01 -3.52
CA LYS A 238 16.02 13.81 -2.42
C LYS A 238 15.93 12.33 -2.00
N LYS A 239 15.77 12.09 -0.71
CA LYS A 239 15.55 10.74 -0.19
C LYS A 239 14.27 10.14 -0.77
N VAL A 240 14.35 8.94 -1.32
CA VAL A 240 13.21 8.22 -1.92
C VAL A 240 12.96 6.94 -1.16
N THR A 241 11.72 6.71 -0.76
CA THR A 241 11.24 5.41 -0.30
C THR A 241 10.18 4.87 -1.25
N LEU A 242 10.27 3.58 -1.53
CA LEU A 242 9.49 2.90 -2.55
C LEU A 242 8.80 1.67 -1.97
N GLU A 243 7.47 1.61 -2.10
CA GLU A 243 6.66 0.42 -1.89
C GLU A 243 6.07 0.01 -3.24
N LEU A 244 6.58 -1.08 -3.79
CA LEU A 244 6.32 -1.47 -5.18
C LEU A 244 5.61 -2.82 -5.26
N GLY A 245 5.52 -3.38 -6.45
CA GLY A 245 4.84 -4.63 -6.71
C GLY A 245 5.52 -5.85 -6.11
N GLY A 246 4.81 -6.97 -6.14
CA GLY A 246 5.27 -8.26 -5.66
C GLY A 246 4.83 -9.43 -6.53
N LYS A 247 5.44 -10.58 -6.29
CA LYS A 247 5.04 -11.90 -6.78
C LYS A 247 5.23 -12.90 -5.66
N SER A 248 4.46 -12.69 -4.60
CA SER A 248 4.68 -13.30 -3.29
C SER A 248 4.42 -14.81 -3.31
N PRO A 249 5.37 -15.63 -2.82
CA PRO A 249 5.15 -17.06 -2.65
C PRO A 249 4.26 -17.34 -1.45
N ASN A 250 3.31 -18.26 -1.62
CA ASN A 250 2.46 -18.82 -0.59
C ASN A 250 2.67 -20.33 -0.55
N ILE A 251 3.34 -20.86 0.48
CA ILE A 251 3.87 -22.23 0.54
C ILE A 251 3.02 -23.08 1.46
N ILE A 252 2.41 -24.14 0.92
CA ILE A 252 1.52 -25.05 1.63
C ILE A 252 2.23 -26.40 1.77
N LEU A 253 2.61 -26.79 2.99
CA LEU A 253 3.22 -28.07 3.30
C LEU A 253 2.17 -29.16 3.56
N SER A 254 2.55 -30.41 3.41
CA SER A 254 1.64 -31.56 3.53
C SER A 254 1.01 -31.73 4.93
N ASP A 255 1.66 -31.19 5.95
CA ASP A 255 1.19 -31.22 7.35
C ASP A 255 0.30 -30.03 7.72
N ALA A 256 0.06 -29.07 6.80
CA ALA A 256 -0.82 -27.93 7.03
C ALA A 256 -2.27 -28.36 7.32
N ASN A 257 -3.01 -27.50 8.00
CA ASN A 257 -4.48 -27.67 8.06
C ASN A 257 -5.05 -27.32 6.67
N MET A 258 -5.55 -28.34 5.97
CA MET A 258 -5.99 -28.21 4.57
C MET A 258 -7.12 -27.17 4.41
N GLU A 259 -8.13 -27.21 5.27
CA GLU A 259 -9.28 -26.31 5.19
C GLU A 259 -8.84 -24.84 5.39
N GLU A 260 -8.04 -24.59 6.41
CA GLU A 260 -7.48 -23.27 6.71
C GLU A 260 -6.52 -22.79 5.60
N ALA A 261 -5.66 -23.68 5.10
CA ALA A 261 -4.72 -23.35 4.05
C ALA A 261 -5.42 -22.96 2.73
N VAL A 262 -6.50 -23.66 2.36
CA VAL A 262 -7.33 -23.33 1.19
C VAL A 262 -8.00 -21.96 1.36
N GLU A 263 -8.63 -21.70 2.51
CA GLU A 263 -9.32 -20.41 2.75
C GLU A 263 -8.32 -19.25 2.81
N GLN A 264 -7.19 -19.44 3.50
CA GLN A 264 -6.15 -18.40 3.58
C GLN A 264 -5.46 -18.15 2.23
N ALA A 265 -5.21 -19.17 1.42
CA ALA A 265 -4.66 -19.00 0.08
C ALA A 265 -5.66 -18.32 -0.86
N HIS A 266 -6.94 -18.63 -0.71
CA HIS A 266 -8.03 -17.96 -1.41
C HIS A 266 -8.08 -16.47 -1.04
N PHE A 267 -8.06 -16.17 0.26
CA PHE A 267 -8.02 -14.78 0.76
C PHE A 267 -6.76 -14.06 0.27
N ALA A 268 -5.58 -14.67 0.41
CA ALA A 268 -4.29 -14.12 0.02
C ALA A 268 -4.24 -13.59 -1.42
N LEU A 269 -4.99 -14.22 -2.33
CA LEU A 269 -5.00 -13.77 -3.71
C LEU A 269 -6.24 -12.94 -4.07
N PHE A 270 -7.43 -13.39 -3.68
CA PHE A 270 -8.68 -12.79 -4.17
C PHE A 270 -9.15 -11.59 -3.35
N PHE A 271 -8.51 -11.30 -2.20
CA PHE A 271 -8.72 -10.08 -1.45
C PHE A 271 -8.52 -8.85 -2.37
N ASN A 272 -9.40 -7.86 -2.23
CA ASN A 272 -9.42 -6.66 -3.07
C ASN A 272 -9.34 -6.96 -4.59
N GLN A 273 -10.01 -8.01 -5.07
CA GLN A 273 -10.05 -8.45 -6.47
C GLN A 273 -8.65 -8.77 -7.05
N GLY A 274 -7.71 -9.23 -6.22
CA GLY A 274 -6.32 -9.47 -6.59
C GLY A 274 -5.48 -8.19 -6.78
N GLN A 275 -6.02 -7.04 -6.43
CA GLN A 275 -5.38 -5.73 -6.53
C GLN A 275 -4.59 -5.40 -5.26
N CYS A 276 -3.75 -6.34 -4.83
CA CYS A 276 -2.92 -6.24 -3.64
C CYS A 276 -1.45 -6.49 -3.99
N CYS A 277 -0.57 -5.58 -3.62
CA CYS A 277 0.87 -5.68 -3.94
C CYS A 277 1.53 -6.92 -3.32
N CYS A 278 1.06 -7.36 -2.15
CA CYS A 278 1.56 -8.55 -1.47
C CYS A 278 0.73 -9.81 -1.71
N ALA A 279 -0.23 -9.81 -2.68
CA ALA A 279 -1.06 -10.97 -2.97
C ALA A 279 -0.24 -12.25 -3.14
N GLY A 280 -0.69 -13.37 -2.53
CA GLY A 280 -0.08 -14.69 -2.61
C GLY A 280 -0.23 -15.33 -3.98
N SER A 281 0.35 -14.70 -4.99
CA SER A 281 0.09 -15.01 -6.40
C SER A 281 0.84 -16.24 -6.92
N ARG A 282 1.87 -16.73 -6.21
CA ARG A 282 2.53 -18.02 -6.48
C ARG A 282 2.22 -18.98 -5.34
N THR A 283 1.15 -19.76 -5.48
CA THR A 283 0.77 -20.76 -4.47
C THR A 283 1.50 -22.07 -4.72
N TYR A 284 2.54 -22.34 -3.94
CA TYR A 284 3.31 -23.59 -3.97
C TYR A 284 2.66 -24.60 -3.04
N VAL A 285 2.35 -25.79 -3.55
CA VAL A 285 1.69 -26.87 -2.80
C VAL A 285 2.55 -28.13 -2.85
N GLN A 286 2.81 -28.73 -1.69
CA GLN A 286 3.60 -29.96 -1.61
C GLN A 286 2.90 -31.10 -2.35
N ALA A 287 3.68 -31.92 -3.05
CA ALA A 287 3.19 -32.89 -4.03
C ALA A 287 2.10 -33.85 -3.49
N ASP A 288 2.25 -34.27 -2.24
CA ASP A 288 1.36 -35.26 -1.61
C ASP A 288 -0.08 -34.77 -1.41
N ILE A 289 -0.27 -33.47 -1.31
CA ILE A 289 -1.58 -32.85 -1.06
C ILE A 289 -2.06 -31.99 -2.24
N TYR A 290 -1.30 -31.95 -3.35
CA TYR A 290 -1.53 -31.03 -4.45
C TYR A 290 -2.92 -31.19 -5.08
N ASP A 291 -3.31 -32.41 -5.42
CA ASP A 291 -4.55 -32.64 -6.14
C ASP A 291 -5.77 -32.29 -5.28
N GLU A 292 -5.77 -32.65 -4.00
CA GLU A 292 -6.82 -32.29 -3.04
C GLU A 292 -6.89 -30.77 -2.83
N PHE A 293 -5.75 -30.11 -2.67
CA PHE A 293 -5.69 -28.65 -2.51
C PHE A 293 -6.25 -27.93 -3.73
N VAL A 294 -5.90 -28.38 -4.94
CA VAL A 294 -6.40 -27.83 -6.21
C VAL A 294 -7.91 -27.98 -6.31
N GLU A 295 -8.45 -29.16 -6.04
CA GLU A 295 -9.90 -29.43 -6.09
C GLU A 295 -10.65 -28.48 -5.15
N ARG A 296 -10.24 -28.41 -3.88
CA ARG A 296 -10.87 -27.52 -2.87
C ARG A 296 -10.74 -26.04 -3.21
N SER A 297 -9.59 -25.62 -3.75
CA SER A 297 -9.37 -24.23 -4.17
C SER A 297 -10.26 -23.83 -5.34
N VAL A 298 -10.47 -24.73 -6.29
CA VAL A 298 -11.40 -24.52 -7.43
C VAL A 298 -12.83 -24.43 -6.95
N GLU A 299 -13.27 -25.33 -6.06
CA GLU A 299 -14.60 -25.29 -5.46
C GLU A 299 -14.84 -23.98 -4.71
N ARG A 300 -13.93 -23.58 -3.82
CA ARG A 300 -14.01 -22.30 -3.08
C ARG A 300 -14.07 -21.10 -4.03
N THR A 301 -13.29 -21.13 -5.10
CA THR A 301 -13.25 -20.04 -6.09
C THR A 301 -14.55 -19.92 -6.89
N LYS A 302 -15.17 -21.04 -7.26
CA LYS A 302 -16.47 -21.06 -7.94
C LYS A 302 -17.60 -20.51 -7.07
N ASN A 303 -17.50 -20.70 -5.75
CA ASN A 303 -18.47 -20.23 -4.76
C ASN A 303 -18.28 -18.75 -4.36
N ARG A 304 -17.22 -18.08 -4.83
CA ARG A 304 -16.98 -16.67 -4.51
C ARG A 304 -18.03 -15.76 -5.15
N VAL A 305 -18.75 -15.00 -4.33
CA VAL A 305 -19.86 -14.15 -4.76
C VAL A 305 -19.30 -12.88 -5.44
N THR A 306 -19.53 -12.78 -6.75
CA THR A 306 -19.17 -11.59 -7.56
C THR A 306 -20.43 -10.78 -7.83
N GLY A 307 -20.40 -9.47 -7.55
CA GLY A 307 -21.60 -8.64 -7.72
C GLY A 307 -21.41 -7.16 -7.36
N ASP A 308 -22.54 -6.51 -7.05
CA ASP A 308 -22.59 -5.12 -6.61
C ASP A 308 -21.75 -4.96 -5.32
N PRO A 309 -20.74 -4.07 -5.29
CA PRO A 309 -19.89 -3.88 -4.12
C PRO A 309 -20.65 -3.33 -2.89
N PHE A 310 -21.85 -2.79 -3.06
CA PHE A 310 -22.70 -2.34 -1.94
C PHE A 310 -23.59 -3.45 -1.36
N ASP A 311 -23.72 -4.60 -2.02
CA ASP A 311 -24.36 -5.77 -1.44
C ASP A 311 -23.42 -6.42 -0.42
N LEU A 312 -23.89 -6.59 0.83
CA LEU A 312 -23.10 -7.15 1.93
C LEU A 312 -22.68 -8.63 1.70
N LYS A 313 -23.30 -9.32 0.74
CA LYS A 313 -22.93 -10.69 0.36
C LYS A 313 -21.81 -10.73 -0.67
N THR A 314 -21.52 -9.61 -1.31
CA THR A 314 -20.49 -9.55 -2.34
C THR A 314 -19.09 -9.67 -1.73
N GLU A 315 -18.34 -10.67 -2.19
CA GLU A 315 -16.93 -10.89 -1.86
C GLU A 315 -15.98 -10.29 -2.93
N HIS A 316 -16.49 -10.05 -4.14
CA HIS A 316 -15.70 -9.70 -5.32
C HIS A 316 -16.39 -8.61 -6.14
N GLY A 317 -15.86 -7.41 -6.07
CA GLY A 317 -16.31 -6.26 -6.86
C GLY A 317 -15.64 -6.18 -8.24
N PRO A 318 -15.82 -5.05 -8.96
CA PRO A 318 -15.17 -4.81 -10.25
C PRO A 318 -13.67 -4.44 -10.06
N GLN A 319 -12.90 -4.55 -11.16
CA GLN A 319 -11.56 -3.94 -11.22
C GLN A 319 -11.67 -2.41 -11.28
N VAL A 320 -10.68 -1.70 -10.75
CA VAL A 320 -10.76 -0.22 -10.62
C VAL A 320 -10.81 0.49 -11.97
N THR A 321 -10.17 -0.03 -13.02
CA THR A 321 -10.17 0.63 -14.33
C THR A 321 -10.46 -0.33 -15.49
N TRP A 322 -11.18 0.21 -16.48
CA TRP A 322 -11.50 -0.53 -17.69
C TRP A 322 -10.40 -0.53 -18.76
N GLU A 323 -9.69 0.57 -18.96
CA GLU A 323 -8.88 0.72 -20.16
C GLU A 323 -7.58 -0.09 -20.09
N THR A 324 -7.03 -0.37 -21.26
CA THR A 324 -5.74 -0.91 -21.65
C THR A 324 -4.73 -1.24 -20.53
N GLN A 325 -4.90 -0.68 -19.35
CA GLN A 325 -3.95 -0.80 -18.25
C GLN A 325 -4.27 -1.93 -17.26
N LEU A 326 -5.53 -2.19 -16.85
CA LEU A 326 -5.79 -3.22 -15.85
C LEU A 326 -6.73 -4.33 -16.33
N PHE A 327 -8.01 -4.04 -16.65
CA PHE A 327 -8.97 -5.08 -17.03
C PHE A 327 -8.49 -5.90 -18.25
N LYS A 328 -8.07 -5.20 -19.32
CA LYS A 328 -7.52 -5.85 -20.53
C LYS A 328 -6.17 -6.52 -20.25
N LYS A 329 -5.33 -5.90 -19.43
CA LYS A 329 -4.05 -6.48 -18.99
C LYS A 329 -4.27 -7.83 -18.31
N ILE A 330 -5.21 -7.93 -17.36
CA ILE A 330 -5.50 -9.17 -16.66
C ILE A 330 -6.01 -10.25 -17.63
N LEU A 331 -6.95 -9.92 -18.52
CA LEU A 331 -7.45 -10.86 -19.53
C LEU A 331 -6.33 -11.33 -20.48
N ASN A 332 -5.42 -10.44 -20.86
CA ASN A 332 -4.26 -10.80 -21.67
C ASN A 332 -3.32 -11.77 -20.92
N TYR A 333 -3.07 -11.57 -19.64
CA TYR A 333 -2.28 -12.54 -18.83
C TYR A 333 -2.97 -13.90 -18.74
N ILE A 334 -4.30 -13.94 -18.62
CA ILE A 334 -5.05 -15.20 -18.65
C ILE A 334 -4.83 -15.93 -19.98
N ASP A 335 -4.88 -15.20 -21.09
CA ASP A 335 -4.63 -15.78 -22.42
C ASP A 335 -3.19 -16.21 -22.64
N ILE A 336 -2.22 -15.46 -22.10
CA ILE A 336 -0.81 -15.85 -22.10
C ILE A 336 -0.63 -17.17 -21.32
N GLY A 337 -1.18 -17.28 -20.10
CA GLY A 337 -1.09 -18.49 -19.30
C GLY A 337 -1.62 -19.73 -20.03
N LYS A 338 -2.77 -19.60 -20.71
CA LYS A 338 -3.34 -20.68 -21.56
C LYS A 338 -2.38 -21.07 -22.71
N LYS A 339 -1.81 -20.07 -23.40
CA LYS A 339 -0.90 -20.29 -24.53
C LYS A 339 0.44 -20.94 -24.09
N GLU A 340 0.89 -20.61 -22.88
CA GLU A 340 2.11 -21.21 -22.29
C GLU A 340 1.88 -22.60 -21.70
N GLY A 341 0.63 -23.11 -21.73
CA GLY A 341 0.27 -24.46 -21.34
C GLY A 341 -0.17 -24.63 -19.89
N ALA A 342 -0.39 -23.54 -19.13
CA ALA A 342 -1.00 -23.61 -17.82
C ALA A 342 -2.45 -24.12 -17.91
N LYS A 343 -2.83 -25.03 -17.00
CA LYS A 343 -4.17 -25.63 -16.99
C LYS A 343 -5.16 -24.69 -16.30
N MET A 344 -5.98 -24.00 -17.08
CA MET A 344 -7.05 -23.20 -16.51
C MET A 344 -8.15 -24.09 -15.96
N LEU A 345 -8.44 -24.00 -14.66
CA LEU A 345 -9.34 -24.88 -13.91
C LEU A 345 -10.73 -24.25 -13.70
N CYS A 346 -10.79 -22.93 -13.58
CA CYS A 346 -12.04 -22.16 -13.54
C CYS A 346 -11.81 -20.68 -13.92
N GLY A 347 -12.88 -19.93 -14.14
CA GLY A 347 -12.84 -18.51 -14.49
C GLY A 347 -12.40 -18.23 -15.93
N GLY A 348 -11.51 -17.28 -16.10
CA GLY A 348 -10.81 -17.01 -17.36
C GLY A 348 -11.47 -16.04 -18.32
N LYS A 349 -12.51 -15.31 -17.91
CA LYS A 349 -13.24 -14.36 -18.73
C LYS A 349 -13.85 -13.22 -17.92
N ALA A 350 -14.41 -12.23 -18.61
CA ALA A 350 -15.27 -11.24 -17.99
C ALA A 350 -16.46 -11.92 -17.28
N ALA A 351 -16.84 -11.43 -16.10
CA ALA A 351 -17.96 -11.97 -15.34
C ALA A 351 -19.29 -11.32 -15.73
N SER A 352 -19.26 -10.16 -16.41
CA SER A 352 -20.43 -9.41 -16.85
C SER A 352 -20.13 -8.65 -18.14
N ASP A 353 -21.15 -8.39 -18.94
CA ASP A 353 -21.07 -7.51 -20.12
C ASP A 353 -21.04 -6.02 -19.71
N LYS A 354 -21.36 -5.72 -18.46
CA LYS A 354 -21.34 -4.37 -17.89
C LYS A 354 -20.37 -4.29 -16.74
N GLY A 355 -19.59 -3.19 -16.69
CA GLY A 355 -18.58 -2.97 -15.68
C GLY A 355 -17.31 -3.81 -15.93
N TYR A 356 -16.37 -3.74 -14.98
CA TYR A 356 -15.01 -4.32 -15.14
C TYR A 356 -14.82 -5.57 -14.29
N PHE A 357 -15.82 -6.44 -14.29
CA PHE A 357 -15.82 -7.66 -13.51
C PHE A 357 -15.06 -8.77 -14.26
N ILE A 358 -14.10 -9.38 -13.57
CA ILE A 358 -13.36 -10.55 -14.05
C ILE A 358 -13.70 -11.72 -13.14
N GLN A 359 -14.00 -12.87 -13.73
CA GLN A 359 -14.21 -14.10 -12.95
C GLN A 359 -12.93 -14.46 -12.18
N PRO A 360 -13.04 -14.76 -10.89
CA PRO A 360 -11.94 -15.38 -10.15
C PRO A 360 -11.41 -16.60 -10.92
N THR A 361 -10.12 -16.60 -11.22
CA THR A 361 -9.48 -17.52 -12.15
C THR A 361 -8.41 -18.33 -11.43
N VAL A 362 -8.39 -19.65 -11.65
CA VAL A 362 -7.37 -20.55 -11.09
C VAL A 362 -6.67 -21.30 -12.21
N PHE A 363 -5.33 -21.22 -12.20
CA PHE A 363 -4.45 -22.05 -13.02
C PHE A 363 -3.75 -23.09 -12.15
N GLY A 364 -3.80 -24.36 -12.56
CA GLY A 364 -2.97 -25.44 -12.05
C GLY A 364 -1.87 -25.81 -13.03
N ASP A 365 -0.98 -26.70 -12.60
CA ASP A 365 0.19 -27.15 -13.37
C ASP A 365 1.03 -26.01 -13.94
N VAL A 366 1.18 -24.95 -13.14
CA VAL A 366 1.97 -23.78 -13.53
C VAL A 366 3.45 -24.05 -13.26
N HIS A 367 4.30 -23.66 -14.20
CA HIS A 367 5.76 -23.77 -14.09
C HIS A 367 6.41 -22.40 -13.89
N ASP A 368 7.55 -22.36 -13.20
CA ASP A 368 8.24 -21.12 -12.80
C ASP A 368 8.63 -20.22 -13.99
N GLN A 369 8.81 -20.80 -15.20
CA GLN A 369 9.20 -20.05 -16.41
C GLN A 369 8.01 -19.36 -17.10
N MET A 370 6.77 -19.71 -16.74
CA MET A 370 5.59 -19.09 -17.35
C MET A 370 5.48 -17.63 -16.94
N THR A 371 5.05 -16.80 -17.88
CA THR A 371 4.87 -15.36 -17.67
C THR A 371 3.95 -15.05 -16.48
N ILE A 372 2.86 -15.83 -16.31
CA ILE A 372 1.93 -15.69 -15.20
C ILE A 372 2.55 -16.05 -13.83
N ALA A 373 3.64 -16.83 -13.79
CA ALA A 373 4.38 -17.15 -12.56
C ALA A 373 5.43 -16.09 -12.23
N ARG A 374 5.91 -15.32 -13.20
CA ARG A 374 7.02 -14.37 -13.06
C ARG A 374 6.59 -12.92 -12.93
N GLU A 375 5.51 -12.53 -13.58
CA GLU A 375 5.07 -11.14 -13.66
C GLU A 375 3.86 -10.87 -12.76
N GLU A 376 3.79 -9.65 -12.25
CA GLU A 376 2.68 -9.17 -11.44
C GLU A 376 1.45 -8.90 -12.30
N ILE A 377 0.40 -9.70 -12.12
CA ILE A 377 -0.87 -9.57 -12.87
C ILE A 377 -1.72 -8.44 -12.28
N PHE A 378 -1.76 -8.33 -10.95
CA PHE A 378 -2.58 -7.39 -10.18
C PHE A 378 -4.08 -7.57 -10.41
N GLY A 379 -4.52 -8.83 -10.45
CA GLY A 379 -5.90 -9.24 -10.70
C GLY A 379 -6.22 -10.62 -10.12
N PRO A 380 -7.49 -11.07 -10.22
CA PRO A 380 -7.99 -12.26 -9.55
C PRO A 380 -7.58 -13.55 -10.28
N VAL A 381 -6.27 -13.80 -10.40
CA VAL A 381 -5.69 -14.93 -11.14
C VAL A 381 -4.71 -15.68 -10.25
N MET A 382 -5.12 -16.85 -9.72
CA MET A 382 -4.32 -17.73 -8.88
C MET A 382 -3.46 -18.67 -9.72
N GLN A 383 -2.19 -18.82 -9.35
CA GLN A 383 -1.28 -19.79 -9.93
C GLN A 383 -0.91 -20.83 -8.87
N ILE A 384 -1.25 -22.12 -9.12
CA ILE A 384 -0.92 -23.23 -8.22
C ILE A 384 0.19 -24.06 -8.84
N MET A 385 1.27 -24.25 -8.07
CA MET A 385 2.53 -24.85 -8.48
C MET A 385 2.88 -25.99 -7.53
N LYS A 386 3.32 -27.13 -8.08
CA LYS A 386 3.73 -28.31 -7.29
C LYS A 386 5.20 -28.22 -6.90
N PHE A 387 5.53 -28.66 -5.67
CA PHE A 387 6.92 -28.86 -5.24
C PHE A 387 7.05 -30.14 -4.40
N LYS A 388 8.28 -30.60 -4.16
CA LYS A 388 8.56 -31.85 -3.43
C LYS A 388 9.30 -31.63 -2.11
N THR A 389 10.39 -30.85 -2.10
CA THR A 389 11.24 -30.68 -0.90
C THR A 389 11.28 -29.22 -0.45
N LEU A 390 11.71 -29.01 0.81
CA LEU A 390 11.82 -27.65 1.39
C LEU A 390 12.89 -26.83 0.66
N GLU A 391 14.00 -27.46 0.30
CA GLU A 391 15.11 -26.82 -0.42
C GLU A 391 14.66 -26.38 -1.81
N GLU A 392 13.97 -27.24 -2.54
CA GLU A 392 13.40 -26.92 -3.85
C GLU A 392 12.48 -25.70 -3.78
N VAL A 393 11.50 -25.70 -2.87
CA VAL A 393 10.52 -24.63 -2.80
C VAL A 393 11.15 -23.32 -2.34
N LEU A 394 12.14 -23.37 -1.44
CA LEU A 394 12.87 -22.20 -0.98
C LEU A 394 13.67 -21.53 -2.12
N GLU A 395 14.37 -22.32 -2.91
CA GLU A 395 15.10 -21.84 -4.09
C GLU A 395 14.14 -21.19 -5.09
N ARG A 396 13.07 -21.88 -5.47
CA ARG A 396 12.06 -21.42 -6.43
C ARG A 396 11.29 -20.19 -5.91
N ALA A 397 10.95 -20.15 -4.63
CA ALA A 397 10.29 -19.01 -4.01
C ALA A 397 11.14 -17.73 -4.09
N ASN A 398 12.46 -17.87 -3.95
CA ASN A 398 13.42 -16.77 -4.02
C ASN A 398 13.84 -16.39 -5.46
N ASP A 399 13.60 -17.25 -6.45
CA ASP A 399 13.92 -16.98 -7.87
C ASP A 399 12.91 -16.01 -8.49
N THR A 400 12.94 -14.78 -8.03
CA THR A 400 12.13 -13.67 -8.51
C THR A 400 12.85 -12.36 -8.26
N LYS A 401 12.57 -11.36 -9.09
CA LYS A 401 13.06 -9.99 -8.88
C LYS A 401 12.37 -9.29 -7.68
N TYR A 402 11.26 -9.82 -7.21
CA TYR A 402 10.46 -9.29 -6.12
C TYR A 402 10.86 -9.86 -4.74
N GLY A 403 10.32 -9.25 -3.69
CA GLY A 403 10.52 -9.69 -2.32
C GLY A 403 9.67 -8.90 -1.33
N LEU A 404 8.36 -8.71 -1.63
CA LEU A 404 7.47 -7.93 -0.76
C LEU A 404 7.01 -8.77 0.42
N ALA A 405 6.32 -9.89 0.14
CA ALA A 405 5.80 -10.78 1.18
C ALA A 405 5.98 -12.26 0.80
N ALA A 406 5.76 -13.12 1.77
CA ALA A 406 5.69 -14.57 1.64
C ALA A 406 4.81 -15.15 2.75
N ALA A 407 4.27 -16.37 2.55
CA ALA A 407 3.65 -17.12 3.64
C ALA A 407 4.00 -18.61 3.58
N VAL A 408 3.91 -19.25 4.75
CA VAL A 408 4.15 -20.69 4.94
C VAL A 408 3.04 -21.28 5.82
N PHE A 409 2.45 -22.37 5.37
CA PHE A 409 1.44 -23.13 6.12
C PHE A 409 1.99 -24.49 6.50
N THR A 410 2.15 -24.73 7.80
CA THR A 410 2.68 -25.97 8.39
C THR A 410 2.34 -26.04 9.88
N LYS A 411 2.23 -27.26 10.42
CA LYS A 411 2.14 -27.50 11.87
C LYS A 411 3.50 -27.71 12.53
N ASP A 412 4.57 -27.83 11.72
CA ASP A 412 5.93 -28.09 12.17
C ASP A 412 6.70 -26.78 12.33
N ILE A 413 7.08 -26.48 13.56
CA ILE A 413 7.78 -25.24 13.90
C ILE A 413 9.18 -25.15 13.27
N ASP A 414 9.87 -26.28 13.12
CA ASP A 414 11.22 -26.30 12.55
C ASP A 414 11.18 -25.99 11.05
N LYS A 415 10.18 -26.53 10.31
CA LYS A 415 9.94 -26.18 8.91
C LYS A 415 9.55 -24.71 8.76
N ALA A 416 8.70 -24.20 9.66
CA ALA A 416 8.31 -22.79 9.66
C ALA A 416 9.54 -21.87 9.83
N HIS A 417 10.41 -22.17 10.79
CA HIS A 417 11.66 -21.44 11.01
C HIS A 417 12.63 -21.56 9.83
N TYR A 418 12.84 -22.76 9.31
CA TYR A 418 13.72 -22.98 8.16
C TYR A 418 13.29 -22.14 6.95
N LEU A 419 12.02 -22.21 6.58
CA LEU A 419 11.51 -21.47 5.43
C LEU A 419 11.47 -19.96 5.68
N SER A 420 10.99 -19.50 6.84
CA SER A 420 10.93 -18.06 7.13
C SER A 420 12.31 -17.42 7.18
N SER A 421 13.33 -18.12 7.67
CA SER A 421 14.72 -17.64 7.70
C SER A 421 15.35 -17.57 6.31
N GLY A 422 14.96 -18.46 5.40
CA GLY A 422 15.51 -18.54 4.05
C GLY A 422 14.77 -17.68 3.02
N LEU A 423 13.49 -17.31 3.26
CA LEU A 423 12.70 -16.50 2.34
C LEU A 423 13.16 -15.05 2.30
N ARG A 424 13.47 -14.54 1.12
CA ARG A 424 13.93 -13.16 0.90
C ARG A 424 12.76 -12.23 0.61
N ALA A 425 11.94 -12.01 1.65
CA ALA A 425 10.77 -11.14 1.64
C ALA A 425 10.78 -10.20 2.85
N GLY A 426 10.18 -9.03 2.71
CA GLY A 426 10.13 -8.06 3.80
C GLY A 426 9.15 -8.45 4.90
N THR A 427 8.12 -9.22 4.57
CA THR A 427 7.16 -9.81 5.52
C THR A 427 7.00 -11.30 5.22
N VAL A 428 7.04 -12.13 6.27
CA VAL A 428 6.74 -13.57 6.17
C VAL A 428 5.66 -13.92 7.19
N TRP A 429 4.54 -14.43 6.70
CA TRP A 429 3.44 -14.92 7.54
C TRP A 429 3.49 -16.42 7.74
N ILE A 430 3.18 -16.90 8.93
CA ILE A 430 3.09 -18.34 9.25
C ILE A 430 1.65 -18.66 9.64
N ASN A 431 1.01 -19.57 8.91
CA ASN A 431 -0.37 -20.01 9.09
C ASN A 431 -1.41 -18.86 9.06
N CYS A 432 -1.10 -17.77 8.37
CA CYS A 432 -1.99 -16.63 8.12
C CYS A 432 -1.55 -15.89 6.86
N TYR A 433 -2.37 -14.97 6.38
CA TYR A 433 -2.03 -14.09 5.27
C TYR A 433 -2.65 -12.70 5.45
N ASP A 434 -1.99 -11.64 4.93
CA ASP A 434 -2.47 -10.25 4.97
C ASP A 434 -2.82 -9.75 6.38
N VAL A 435 -2.11 -10.26 7.40
CA VAL A 435 -2.26 -9.76 8.77
C VAL A 435 -1.35 -8.54 8.95
N PHE A 436 -1.97 -7.37 9.05
CA PHE A 436 -1.29 -6.09 9.23
C PHE A 436 -1.59 -5.49 10.60
N GLY A 437 -0.58 -4.81 11.14
CA GLY A 437 -0.73 -3.98 12.33
C GLY A 437 0.12 -2.72 12.19
N ALA A 438 -0.39 -1.59 12.65
CA ALA A 438 0.35 -0.33 12.61
C ALA A 438 1.73 -0.41 13.32
N GLN A 439 1.89 -1.39 14.20
CA GLN A 439 3.10 -1.64 14.99
C GLN A 439 4.19 -2.41 14.23
N ALA A 440 3.80 -3.19 13.20
CA ALA A 440 4.70 -4.06 12.47
C ALA A 440 5.19 -3.38 11.18
N PRO A 441 6.51 -3.34 10.93
CA PRO A 441 7.03 -2.72 9.71
C PRO A 441 6.61 -3.53 8.48
N PHE A 442 6.32 -2.81 7.39
CA PHE A 442 6.00 -3.38 6.08
C PHE A 442 6.88 -2.77 5.01
N GLY A 443 7.34 -3.57 4.05
CA GLY A 443 8.13 -3.10 2.93
C GLY A 443 8.92 -4.21 2.25
N GLY A 444 9.36 -3.95 1.01
CA GLY A 444 9.94 -4.95 0.15
C GLY A 444 11.46 -5.10 0.23
N PHE A 445 11.94 -6.28 -0.22
CA PHE A 445 13.30 -6.55 -0.64
C PHE A 445 13.39 -6.42 -2.17
N LYS A 446 14.59 -6.34 -2.70
CA LYS A 446 14.85 -6.35 -4.16
C LYS A 446 14.01 -5.29 -4.91
N ALA A 447 13.40 -5.65 -6.04
CA ALA A 447 12.59 -4.73 -6.85
C ALA A 447 11.19 -4.43 -6.27
N SER A 448 10.86 -4.97 -5.09
CA SER A 448 9.64 -4.59 -4.37
C SER A 448 9.79 -3.29 -3.57
N GLY A 449 10.98 -2.71 -3.51
CA GLY A 449 11.18 -1.37 -2.98
C GLY A 449 12.29 -1.24 -1.95
N ASN A 450 12.34 -0.07 -1.33
CA ASN A 450 13.28 0.28 -0.27
C ASN A 450 12.59 1.15 0.79
N GLY A 451 13.11 1.12 2.01
CA GLY A 451 12.46 1.72 3.18
C GLY A 451 11.46 0.76 3.81
N ARG A 452 10.81 1.24 4.86
CA ARG A 452 9.71 0.52 5.54
C ARG A 452 8.59 1.49 5.86
N GLU A 453 7.37 1.04 5.72
CA GLU A 453 6.18 1.71 6.22
C GLU A 453 5.69 0.98 7.46
N LEU A 454 4.91 1.65 8.30
CA LEU A 454 4.43 1.16 9.59
C LEU A 454 5.57 0.90 10.61
N GLY A 455 5.15 0.62 11.83
CA GLY A 455 6.06 0.44 12.96
C GLY A 455 6.92 1.68 13.22
N GLU A 456 7.86 1.52 14.14
CA GLU A 456 8.89 2.51 14.45
C GLU A 456 9.77 2.83 13.23
N TYR A 457 10.09 1.82 12.42
CA TYR A 457 10.91 1.95 11.21
C TYR A 457 10.33 2.94 10.17
N GLY A 458 9.01 3.17 10.19
CA GLY A 458 8.37 4.18 9.35
C GLY A 458 8.83 5.60 9.66
N LEU A 459 9.22 5.90 10.91
CA LEU A 459 9.67 7.22 11.34
C LEU A 459 11.06 7.59 10.80
N ASP A 460 11.96 6.60 10.67
CA ASP A 460 13.30 6.79 10.09
C ASP A 460 13.25 7.41 8.68
N ASN A 461 12.21 7.07 7.95
CA ASN A 461 12.04 7.55 6.58
C ASN A 461 11.68 9.03 6.48
N TYR A 462 11.27 9.65 7.58
CA TYR A 462 10.78 11.03 7.65
C TYR A 462 11.63 11.93 8.54
N THR A 463 12.78 11.42 8.98
CA THR A 463 13.71 12.17 9.81
C THR A 463 15.15 12.09 9.29
N GLU A 464 15.94 13.11 9.63
CA GLU A 464 17.38 13.13 9.48
C GLU A 464 18.06 13.18 10.85
N VAL A 465 19.14 12.41 11.00
CA VAL A 465 19.92 12.40 12.23
C VAL A 465 20.96 13.52 12.20
N LYS A 466 20.83 14.48 13.12
CA LYS A 466 21.82 15.54 13.33
C LYS A 466 22.68 15.23 14.55
N THR A 467 23.98 15.24 14.40
CA THR A 467 24.93 15.15 15.51
C THR A 467 25.32 16.57 15.98
N VAL A 468 25.23 16.78 17.28
CA VAL A 468 25.67 18.03 17.92
C VAL A 468 26.79 17.71 18.92
N THR A 469 27.94 18.36 18.75
CA THR A 469 29.10 18.23 19.63
C THR A 469 29.39 19.57 20.28
N ILE A 470 29.43 19.58 21.59
CA ILE A 470 29.70 20.78 22.38
C ILE A 470 31.04 20.57 23.12
N LYS A 471 31.99 21.50 22.94
CA LYS A 471 33.22 21.53 23.75
C LYS A 471 32.86 21.93 25.16
N VAL A 472 33.29 21.14 26.13
CA VAL A 472 33.11 21.40 27.57
C VAL A 472 34.46 21.70 28.22
N PRO A 473 34.51 22.52 29.31
CA PRO A 473 35.78 22.88 29.94
C PRO A 473 36.51 21.67 30.54
N GLN A 474 35.75 20.70 31.04
CA GLN A 474 36.27 19.46 31.63
C GLN A 474 35.19 18.39 31.59
N LYS A 475 35.55 17.19 31.18
CA LYS A 475 34.64 16.03 31.16
C LYS A 475 34.60 15.41 32.55
N ASN A 476 33.41 15.36 33.15
CA ASN A 476 33.11 14.74 34.42
C ASN A 476 32.24 13.49 34.22
N SER A 477 32.79 12.43 33.70
CA SER A 477 32.03 11.18 33.48
C SER A 477 32.85 9.96 33.86
#